data_46d971d412b672033c7f3cd9813a2a19
#
_entry.id   46d971d412b672033c7f3cd9813a2a19
#
_cell.length_a   1.000
_cell.length_b   1.000
_cell.length_c   1.000
_cell.angle_alpha   90.00
_cell.angle_beta   90.00
_cell.angle_gamma   90.00
#
_symmetry.space_group_name_H-M   'P 1'
#
loop_
_entity.id
_entity.type
_entity.pdbx_description
1 polymer ?
#
loop_
_entity_poly.entity_id
_entity_poly.type
_entity_poly.pdbx_seq_one_letter_code
_entity_poly.pdbx_strand_id
1 'polypeptide(L)'
;MGPLRASVLALLAVLLLAACGSVTVTPPAPTPADFTGIATELTKRGLVLDKLVSGDAGCEDPTLIQTAIGFDGKGLDQADPVRLRIYIFRNRDAFDRLRSTVDTCARSYVTDPDTYEAFEQSPYVLTGVGPFPPKFKAVLQQALEAAAGDGD
;
A
#
# COMPACT_ATOMS: atom_id res chain seq x y z
N MET A 1 -57.07 -23.41 -16.64
CA MET A 1 -55.80 -23.08 -16.01
C MET A 1 -55.95 -21.69 -15.39
N GLY A 2 -56.08 -21.63 -14.07
CA GLY A 2 -56.54 -20.42 -13.38
C GLY A 2 -55.44 -19.39 -13.17
N PRO A 3 -55.79 -18.10 -13.00
CA PRO A 3 -54.83 -16.98 -12.85
C PRO A 3 -53.89 -17.10 -11.63
N LEU A 4 -54.24 -17.95 -10.68
CA LEU A 4 -53.41 -18.19 -9.49
C LEU A 4 -52.04 -18.81 -9.82
N ARG A 5 -51.93 -19.64 -10.86
CA ARG A 5 -50.65 -20.31 -11.22
C ARG A 5 -49.67 -19.36 -11.87
N ALA A 6 -50.17 -18.35 -12.59
CA ALA A 6 -49.30 -17.35 -13.21
C ALA A 6 -48.68 -16.39 -12.18
N SER A 7 -49.44 -16.04 -11.12
CA SER A 7 -48.98 -15.15 -10.07
C SER A 7 -47.87 -15.78 -9.18
N VAL A 8 -47.95 -17.09 -8.92
CA VAL A 8 -46.94 -17.81 -8.13
C VAL A 8 -45.62 -17.94 -8.89
N LEU A 9 -45.68 -18.17 -10.20
CA LEU A 9 -44.46 -18.22 -11.04
C LEU A 9 -43.76 -16.87 -11.16
N ALA A 10 -44.53 -15.77 -11.23
CA ALA A 10 -43.99 -14.41 -11.26
C ALA A 10 -43.29 -14.04 -9.93
N LEU A 11 -43.85 -14.45 -8.79
CA LEU A 11 -43.23 -14.18 -7.48
C LEU A 11 -41.93 -14.99 -7.29
N LEU A 12 -41.84 -16.23 -7.76
CA LEU A 12 -40.62 -17.03 -7.69
C LEU A 12 -39.48 -16.45 -8.56
N ALA A 13 -39.80 -15.88 -9.72
CA ALA A 13 -38.83 -15.26 -10.61
C ALA A 13 -38.20 -13.98 -10.01
N VAL A 14 -38.94 -13.20 -9.24
CA VAL A 14 -38.45 -11.99 -8.59
C VAL A 14 -37.55 -12.32 -7.41
N LEU A 15 -37.80 -13.41 -6.68
CA LEU A 15 -36.97 -13.86 -5.57
C LEU A 15 -35.58 -14.40 -5.99
N LEU A 16 -35.46 -14.90 -7.22
CA LEU A 16 -34.19 -15.39 -7.75
C LEU A 16 -33.24 -14.29 -8.24
N LEU A 17 -33.75 -13.11 -8.53
CA LEU A 17 -32.96 -11.95 -8.97
C LEU A 17 -32.32 -11.15 -7.81
N ALA A 18 -32.77 -11.34 -6.58
CA ALA A 18 -32.25 -10.66 -5.39
C ALA A 18 -31.01 -11.32 -4.80
N ALA A 19 -30.54 -12.46 -5.33
CA ALA A 19 -29.41 -13.21 -4.79
C ALA A 19 -28.03 -12.83 -5.39
N CYS A 20 -27.94 -11.80 -6.25
CA CYS A 20 -26.67 -11.23 -6.63
C CYS A 20 -26.15 -10.29 -5.53
N GLY A 21 -25.88 -10.84 -4.36
CA GLY A 21 -25.07 -10.16 -3.36
C GLY A 21 -23.70 -9.87 -3.98
N SER A 22 -23.32 -8.61 -4.12
CA SER A 22 -21.98 -8.23 -4.49
C SER A 22 -21.00 -8.78 -3.44
N VAL A 23 -20.32 -9.86 -3.77
CA VAL A 23 -19.19 -10.35 -2.95
C VAL A 23 -18.08 -9.30 -3.09
N THR A 24 -18.00 -8.41 -2.13
CA THR A 24 -16.85 -7.50 -2.01
C THR A 24 -15.65 -8.34 -1.58
N VAL A 25 -14.90 -8.84 -2.55
CA VAL A 25 -13.63 -9.51 -2.27
C VAL A 25 -12.64 -8.43 -1.86
N THR A 26 -12.33 -8.38 -0.56
CA THR A 26 -11.23 -7.56 -0.05
C THR A 26 -9.92 -8.11 -0.62
N PRO A 27 -9.13 -7.33 -1.39
CA PRO A 27 -7.84 -7.81 -1.89
C PRO A 27 -6.94 -8.19 -0.73
N PRO A 28 -6.13 -9.26 -0.85
CA PRO A 28 -5.15 -9.59 0.16
C PRO A 28 -4.11 -8.49 0.31
N ALA A 29 -3.50 -8.38 1.49
CA ALA A 29 -2.37 -7.49 1.70
C ALA A 29 -1.20 -7.87 0.75
N PRO A 30 -0.38 -6.89 0.30
CA PRO A 30 0.73 -7.15 -0.58
C PRO A 30 1.74 -8.09 0.08
N THR A 31 2.29 -8.98 -0.71
CA THR A 31 3.32 -9.94 -0.28
C THR A 31 4.72 -9.41 -0.60
N PRO A 32 5.78 -10.00 -0.06
CA PRO A 32 7.15 -9.68 -0.48
C PRO A 32 7.38 -9.81 -1.99
N ALA A 33 6.58 -10.63 -2.70
CA ALA A 33 6.66 -10.75 -4.16
C ALA A 33 6.22 -9.45 -4.88
N ASP A 34 5.23 -8.74 -4.34
CA ASP A 34 4.77 -7.45 -4.88
C ASP A 34 5.78 -6.34 -4.65
N PHE A 35 6.64 -6.52 -3.66
CA PHE A 35 7.71 -5.61 -3.29
C PHE A 35 9.03 -5.86 -4.05
N THR A 36 9.15 -6.97 -4.80
CA THR A 36 10.43 -7.42 -5.40
C THR A 36 11.08 -6.37 -6.29
N GLY A 37 10.33 -5.65 -7.09
CA GLY A 37 10.84 -4.60 -7.97
C GLY A 37 11.55 -3.49 -7.19
N ILE A 38 10.88 -2.95 -6.18
CA ILE A 38 11.41 -1.87 -5.33
C ILE A 38 12.59 -2.38 -4.49
N ALA A 39 12.46 -3.58 -3.87
CA ALA A 39 13.55 -4.19 -3.09
C ALA A 39 14.81 -4.36 -3.95
N THR A 40 14.66 -4.78 -5.21
CA THR A 40 15.75 -4.90 -6.15
C THR A 40 16.42 -3.55 -6.41
N GLU A 41 15.65 -2.50 -6.64
CA GLU A 41 16.19 -1.16 -6.89
C GLU A 41 16.88 -0.56 -5.66
N LEU A 42 16.33 -0.77 -4.46
CA LEU A 42 16.95 -0.36 -3.20
C LEU A 42 18.29 -1.08 -2.96
N THR A 43 18.30 -2.41 -3.13
CA THR A 43 19.51 -3.22 -2.89
C THR A 43 20.61 -2.97 -3.92
N LYS A 44 20.28 -2.80 -5.20
CA LYS A 44 21.25 -2.39 -6.24
C LYS A 44 21.94 -1.07 -5.91
N ARG A 45 21.28 -0.18 -5.18
CA ARG A 45 21.80 1.12 -4.76
C ARG A 45 22.49 1.11 -3.40
N GLY A 46 22.69 -0.07 -2.82
CA GLY A 46 23.48 -0.26 -1.60
C GLY A 46 22.71 -0.27 -0.29
N LEU A 47 21.37 -0.41 -0.32
CA LEU A 47 20.60 -0.63 0.90
C LEU A 47 20.58 -2.12 1.26
N VAL A 48 20.59 -2.37 2.56
CA VAL A 48 20.31 -3.69 3.16
C VAL A 48 18.90 -3.63 3.74
N LEU A 49 18.06 -4.57 3.35
CA LEU A 49 16.67 -4.67 3.80
C LEU A 49 16.50 -5.88 4.71
N ASP A 50 15.76 -5.71 5.80
CA ASP A 50 15.50 -6.75 6.79
C ASP A 50 14.09 -6.62 7.37
N LYS A 51 13.61 -7.66 8.06
CA LYS A 51 12.34 -7.69 8.80
C LYS A 51 11.14 -7.23 7.98
N LEU A 52 10.97 -7.79 6.78
CA LEU A 52 9.81 -7.52 5.95
C LEU A 52 8.52 -8.06 6.61
N VAL A 53 7.52 -7.19 6.74
CA VAL A 53 6.22 -7.51 7.33
C VAL A 53 5.12 -7.01 6.42
N SER A 54 4.36 -7.94 5.84
CA SER A 54 3.16 -7.62 5.06
C SER A 54 2.06 -7.07 5.98
N GLY A 55 1.37 -6.03 5.53
CA GLY A 55 0.29 -5.40 6.29
C GLY A 55 0.74 -4.42 7.39
N ASP A 56 2.04 -4.15 7.53
CA ASP A 56 2.53 -3.14 8.48
C ASP A 56 2.35 -1.73 7.90
N ALA A 57 1.15 -1.20 8.05
CA ALA A 57 0.84 0.19 7.71
C ALA A 57 1.27 1.20 8.79
N GLY A 58 1.61 0.75 9.99
CA GLY A 58 1.90 1.62 11.14
C GLY A 58 0.65 2.18 11.84
N CYS A 59 -0.54 1.88 11.33
CA CYS A 59 -1.84 2.21 11.92
C CYS A 59 -2.86 1.12 11.62
N GLU A 60 -4.06 1.23 12.24
CA GLU A 60 -5.12 0.23 12.08
C GLU A 60 -6.08 0.52 10.92
N ASP A 61 -5.68 1.35 9.95
CA ASP A 61 -6.50 1.62 8.77
C ASP A 61 -6.55 0.38 7.85
N PRO A 62 -7.73 -0.26 7.70
CA PRO A 62 -7.84 -1.51 6.95
C PRO A 62 -7.53 -1.36 5.46
N THR A 63 -7.71 -0.16 4.90
CA THR A 63 -7.41 0.10 3.50
C THR A 63 -5.90 0.18 3.28
N LEU A 64 -5.17 0.83 4.19
CA LEU A 64 -3.71 0.93 4.10
C LEU A 64 -3.01 -0.38 4.44
N ILE A 65 -3.51 -1.15 5.42
CA ILE A 65 -2.99 -2.49 5.75
C ILE A 65 -2.93 -3.37 4.51
N GLN A 66 -3.91 -3.28 3.63
CA GLN A 66 -3.97 -4.06 2.39
C GLN A 66 -2.99 -3.60 1.30
N THR A 67 -2.31 -2.48 1.49
CA THR A 67 -1.34 -1.92 0.53
C THR A 67 0.07 -1.85 1.09
N ALA A 68 0.26 -2.08 2.39
CA ALA A 68 1.49 -1.77 3.10
C ALA A 68 2.43 -2.96 3.26
N ILE A 69 3.72 -2.68 3.16
CA ILE A 69 4.82 -3.54 3.63
C ILE A 69 5.75 -2.69 4.48
N GLY A 70 5.97 -3.14 5.73
CA GLY A 70 6.99 -2.58 6.59
C GLY A 70 8.31 -3.35 6.46
N PHE A 71 9.44 -2.67 6.51
CA PHE A 71 10.77 -3.26 6.50
C PHE A 71 11.79 -2.37 7.20
N ASP A 72 12.88 -2.96 7.67
CA ASP A 72 14.01 -2.20 8.17
C ASP A 72 15.02 -1.97 7.03
N GLY A 73 15.48 -0.74 6.87
CA GLY A 73 16.46 -0.35 5.86
C GLY A 73 17.68 0.30 6.48
N LYS A 74 18.88 -0.03 5.98
CA LYS A 74 20.16 0.62 6.32
C LYS A 74 21.11 0.59 5.14
N GLY A 75 22.15 1.38 5.21
CA GLY A 75 23.22 1.42 4.20
C GLY A 75 23.61 2.84 3.84
N LEU A 76 24.67 2.98 3.07
CA LEU A 76 25.24 4.28 2.71
C LEU A 76 25.64 5.09 3.96
N ASP A 77 25.08 6.30 4.10
CA ASP A 77 25.26 7.16 5.26
C ASP A 77 24.24 6.92 6.40
N GLN A 78 23.31 5.94 6.23
CA GLN A 78 22.40 5.46 7.27
C GLN A 78 22.95 4.17 7.88
N ALA A 79 23.73 4.29 8.96
CA ALA A 79 24.43 3.16 9.59
C ALA A 79 23.49 2.24 10.36
N ASP A 80 22.56 2.80 11.11
CA ASP A 80 21.59 2.05 11.90
C ASP A 80 20.33 1.71 11.12
N PRO A 81 19.72 0.54 11.34
CA PRO A 81 18.45 0.20 10.71
C PRO A 81 17.35 1.17 11.12
N VAL A 82 16.57 1.63 10.13
CA VAL A 82 15.38 2.45 10.34
C VAL A 82 14.16 1.75 9.82
N ARG A 83 13.03 1.86 10.52
CA ARG A 83 11.75 1.30 10.07
C ARG A 83 11.18 2.14 8.95
N LEU A 84 10.98 1.53 7.82
CA LEU A 84 10.35 2.10 6.63
C LEU A 84 9.03 1.38 6.35
N ARG A 85 8.07 2.10 5.75
CA ARG A 85 6.81 1.53 5.27
C ARG A 85 6.58 1.96 3.85
N ILE A 86 6.32 0.99 2.98
CA ILE A 86 5.93 1.27 1.62
C ILE A 86 4.47 0.89 1.42
N TYR A 87 3.73 1.79 0.79
CA TYR A 87 2.34 1.57 0.37
C TYR A 87 2.33 1.42 -1.15
N ILE A 88 1.80 0.29 -1.62
CA ILE A 88 1.76 -0.11 -3.02
C ILE A 88 0.30 -0.04 -3.47
N PHE A 89 -0.06 1.02 -4.19
CA PHE A 89 -1.42 1.21 -4.68
C PHE A 89 -1.62 0.50 -6.02
N ARG A 90 -2.85 0.03 -6.27
CA ARG A 90 -3.18 -0.72 -7.48
C ARG A 90 -2.99 0.09 -8.77
N ASN A 91 -3.26 1.40 -8.70
CA ASN A 91 -3.19 2.33 -9.82
C ASN A 91 -3.14 3.76 -9.30
N ARG A 92 -3.01 4.71 -10.23
CA ARG A 92 -2.94 6.14 -9.94
C ARG A 92 -4.18 6.68 -9.21
N ASP A 93 -5.38 6.23 -9.59
CA ASP A 93 -6.61 6.69 -8.92
C ASP A 93 -6.66 6.27 -7.45
N ALA A 94 -6.18 5.06 -7.12
CA ALA A 94 -6.08 4.61 -5.74
C ALA A 94 -5.01 5.40 -4.97
N PHE A 95 -3.86 5.67 -5.61
CA PHE A 95 -2.81 6.53 -5.06
C PHE A 95 -3.37 7.93 -4.73
N ASP A 96 -3.99 8.61 -5.69
CA ASP A 96 -4.52 9.96 -5.52
C ASP A 96 -5.56 10.05 -4.39
N ARG A 97 -6.44 9.04 -4.26
CA ARG A 97 -7.45 8.99 -3.19
C ARG A 97 -6.86 8.72 -1.81
N LEU A 98 -5.84 7.88 -1.70
CA LEU A 98 -5.35 7.36 -0.42
C LEU A 98 -4.07 8.03 0.05
N ARG A 99 -3.44 8.86 -0.78
CA ARG A 99 -2.18 9.53 -0.43
C ARG A 99 -2.26 10.32 0.89
N SER A 100 -3.30 11.11 1.08
CA SER A 100 -3.51 11.86 2.32
C SER A 100 -3.83 10.98 3.53
N THR A 101 -4.39 9.79 3.31
CA THR A 101 -4.64 8.80 4.36
C THR A 101 -3.33 8.26 4.91
N VAL A 102 -2.30 8.11 4.07
CA VAL A 102 -0.94 7.73 4.52
C VAL A 102 -0.39 8.74 5.51
N ASP A 103 -0.50 10.05 5.24
CA ASP A 103 -0.03 11.09 6.16
C ASP A 103 -0.82 11.10 7.47
N THR A 104 -2.11 10.81 7.41
CA THR A 104 -2.94 10.67 8.60
C THR A 104 -2.51 9.44 9.42
N CYS A 105 -2.23 8.33 8.76
CA CYS A 105 -1.72 7.10 9.38
C CYS A 105 -0.35 7.34 10.06
N ALA A 106 0.52 8.12 9.43
CA ALA A 106 1.85 8.43 9.96
C ALA A 106 1.80 9.05 11.37
N ARG A 107 0.75 9.78 11.72
CA ARG A 107 0.56 10.36 13.06
C ARG A 107 0.47 9.31 14.17
N SER A 108 0.25 8.04 13.85
CA SER A 108 0.21 6.94 14.82
C SER A 108 1.61 6.49 15.27
N TYR A 109 2.65 6.73 14.47
CA TYR A 109 4.02 6.31 14.78
C TYR A 109 5.06 7.44 14.71
N VAL A 110 4.70 8.60 14.18
CA VAL A 110 5.55 9.81 14.16
C VAL A 110 5.15 10.72 15.31
N THR A 111 6.00 10.80 16.31
CA THR A 111 5.75 11.65 17.50
C THR A 111 6.16 13.10 17.30
N ASP A 112 7.19 13.33 16.49
CA ASP A 112 7.66 14.65 16.09
C ASP A 112 7.42 14.85 14.58
N PRO A 113 6.47 15.72 14.20
CA PRO A 113 6.14 15.96 12.79
C PRO A 113 7.32 16.36 11.91
N ASP A 114 8.32 17.04 12.47
CA ASP A 114 9.50 17.48 11.74
C ASP A 114 10.43 16.32 11.34
N THR A 115 10.22 15.14 11.91
CA THR A 115 10.94 13.91 11.56
C THR A 115 10.22 13.06 10.54
N TYR A 116 9.00 13.41 10.12
CA TYR A 116 8.28 12.66 9.10
C TYR A 116 8.91 12.83 7.73
N GLU A 117 9.32 11.72 7.14
CA GLU A 117 9.87 11.67 5.79
C GLU A 117 8.94 10.83 4.91
N ALA A 118 8.53 11.40 3.78
CA ALA A 118 7.72 10.74 2.78
C ALA A 118 8.32 10.92 1.38
N PHE A 119 8.46 9.83 0.66
CA PHE A 119 8.92 9.77 -0.73
C PHE A 119 7.80 9.18 -1.56
N GLU A 120 7.49 9.79 -2.69
CA GLU A 120 6.37 9.37 -3.51
C GLU A 120 6.69 9.36 -4.99
N GLN A 121 6.27 8.31 -5.62
CA GLN A 121 6.23 8.13 -7.06
C GLN A 121 5.08 7.19 -7.37
N SER A 122 4.01 7.68 -7.97
CA SER A 122 2.83 6.85 -8.25
C SER A 122 3.22 5.56 -8.99
N PRO A 123 2.76 4.41 -8.53
CA PRO A 123 1.72 4.16 -7.52
C PRO A 123 2.27 3.92 -6.10
N TYR A 124 3.45 4.39 -5.74
CA TYR A 124 4.13 4.10 -4.49
C TYR A 124 4.23 5.31 -3.56
N VAL A 125 4.11 5.06 -2.25
CA VAL A 125 4.50 6.00 -1.19
C VAL A 125 5.39 5.25 -0.21
N LEU A 126 6.58 5.77 0.08
CA LEU A 126 7.49 5.23 1.09
C LEU A 126 7.65 6.25 2.20
N THR A 127 7.48 5.81 3.45
CA THR A 127 7.53 6.68 4.63
C THR A 127 8.44 6.13 5.70
N GLY A 128 8.91 7.03 6.57
CA GLY A 128 9.66 6.67 7.76
C GLY A 128 9.83 7.82 8.73
N VAL A 129 10.52 7.57 9.84
CA VAL A 129 10.86 8.56 10.85
C VAL A 129 12.34 8.90 10.71
N GLY A 130 12.62 10.10 10.19
CA GLY A 130 13.96 10.63 10.00
C GLY A 130 14.43 11.51 11.19
N PRO A 131 15.29 12.48 10.93
CA PRO A 131 15.77 12.92 9.61
C PRO A 131 16.73 11.90 8.99
N PHE A 132 16.50 11.53 7.73
CA PHE A 132 17.42 10.63 7.03
C PHE A 132 18.62 11.37 6.43
N PRO A 133 19.80 10.73 6.38
CA PRO A 133 20.97 11.29 5.74
C PRO A 133 20.76 11.50 4.22
N PRO A 134 21.49 12.47 3.62
CA PRO A 134 21.22 12.89 2.23
C PRO A 134 21.36 11.78 1.17
N LYS A 135 22.35 10.89 1.29
CA LYS A 135 22.54 9.80 0.32
C LYS A 135 21.44 8.75 0.45
N PHE A 136 21.06 8.44 1.69
CA PHE A 136 19.95 7.53 1.95
C PHE A 136 18.64 8.04 1.35
N LYS A 137 18.30 9.32 1.57
CA LYS A 137 17.13 9.97 0.97
C LYS A 137 17.13 9.89 -0.57
N ALA A 138 18.27 10.26 -1.18
CA ALA A 138 18.41 10.24 -2.63
C ALA A 138 18.16 8.85 -3.22
N VAL A 139 18.67 7.81 -2.55
CA VAL A 139 18.51 6.43 -3.01
C VAL A 139 17.07 5.94 -2.83
N LEU A 140 16.38 6.31 -1.75
CA LEU A 140 14.95 5.99 -1.57
C LEU A 140 14.12 6.56 -2.72
N GLN A 141 14.32 7.84 -3.04
CA GLN A 141 13.60 8.51 -4.13
C GLN A 141 13.92 7.88 -5.50
N GLN A 142 15.20 7.68 -5.83
CA GLN A 142 15.63 7.08 -7.09
C GLN A 142 15.14 5.63 -7.27
N ALA A 143 15.06 4.87 -6.18
CA ALA A 143 14.56 3.51 -6.24
C ALA A 143 13.06 3.47 -6.55
N LEU A 144 12.28 4.38 -5.98
CA LEU A 144 10.84 4.51 -6.30
C LEU A 144 10.63 4.93 -7.76
N GLU A 145 11.37 5.92 -8.24
CA GLU A 145 11.32 6.37 -9.63
C GLU A 145 11.64 5.23 -10.60
N ALA A 146 12.72 4.47 -10.33
CA ALA A 146 13.10 3.34 -11.17
C ALA A 146 12.10 2.18 -11.12
N ALA A 147 11.48 1.93 -9.96
CA ALA A 147 10.48 0.87 -9.81
C ALA A 147 9.13 1.23 -10.43
N ALA A 148 8.77 2.52 -10.44
CA ALA A 148 7.55 3.00 -11.07
C ALA A 148 7.63 2.96 -12.61
N GLY A 149 8.84 2.95 -13.17
CA GLY A 149 9.06 3.04 -14.61
C GLY A 149 8.70 4.42 -15.17
N ASP A 150 8.85 4.57 -16.47
CA ASP A 150 8.42 5.79 -17.18
C ASP A 150 6.89 5.79 -17.35
N GLY A 151 6.17 5.77 -16.23
CA GLY A 151 4.73 5.54 -16.15
C GLY A 151 3.94 6.24 -17.28
N ASP A 152 3.37 5.43 -18.15
CA ASP A 152 2.36 5.80 -19.14
C ASP A 152 1.03 6.14 -18.45
#